data_89695641da70aa222f45943e5937b17b
#
_entry.id   89695641da70aa222f45943e5937b17b
#
_cell.length_a   1.000
_cell.length_b   1.000
_cell.length_c   1.000
_cell.angle_alpha   90.00
_cell.angle_beta   90.00
_cell.angle_gamma   90.00
#
_symmetry.space_group_name_H-M   'P 1'
#
loop_
_entity.id
_entity.type
_entity.pdbx_description
1 polymer ?
#
loop_
_entity_poly.entity_id
_entity_poly.type
_entity_poly.pdbx_seq_one_letter_code
_entity_poly.pdbx_strand_id
1 'polypeptide(L)'
;MEKRKKIIKYIGILALLCCTAIGCYGIISAPASDQSELEEELMRNEQLLEQSDSLSETETASEAETSSETQPPATGAAVEEKAPERTITVIGDSVFLGAAPAFKKLEKNAVIDAKISRQVYHGIDVARKLNKKHKLGDTVIISLGTNSNFNPATGQELLDYLGAERTIYWINVYGKNLDIQQQVNATIQKLAKKNDNVHVITWADEGKKHPDWFYQDGVHLNTRGQPGFAEFIEENIN
;
A
#
# COMPACT_ATOMS: atom_id res chain seq x y z
N MET A 1 -34.66 60.41 11.67
CA MET A 1 -34.16 59.61 10.53
C MET A 1 -32.85 58.91 10.82
N GLU A 2 -31.90 59.53 11.48
CA GLU A 2 -30.54 58.99 11.76
C GLU A 2 -30.51 57.75 12.66
N LYS A 3 -31.32 57.73 13.74
CA LYS A 3 -31.45 56.56 14.64
C LYS A 3 -31.91 55.28 13.91
N ARG A 4 -32.87 55.43 12.98
CA ARG A 4 -33.35 54.27 12.17
C ARG A 4 -32.29 53.73 11.24
N LYS A 5 -31.47 54.59 10.62
CA LYS A 5 -30.34 54.17 9.78
C LYS A 5 -29.25 53.40 10.56
N LYS A 6 -28.96 53.85 11.78
CA LYS A 6 -28.01 53.15 12.69
C LYS A 6 -28.52 51.75 13.09
N ILE A 7 -29.80 51.64 13.46
CA ILE A 7 -30.43 50.36 13.84
C ILE A 7 -30.40 49.36 12.66
N ILE A 8 -30.74 49.79 11.46
CA ILE A 8 -30.71 48.94 10.26
C ILE A 8 -29.27 48.47 9.97
N LYS A 9 -28.25 49.33 10.15
CA LYS A 9 -26.84 48.97 9.97
C LYS A 9 -26.38 47.93 11.00
N TYR A 10 -26.78 48.03 12.26
CA TYR A 10 -26.43 47.04 13.29
C TYR A 10 -27.14 45.71 13.09
N ILE A 11 -28.40 45.71 12.64
CA ILE A 11 -29.14 44.49 12.29
C ILE A 11 -28.46 43.79 11.10
N GLY A 12 -28.01 44.52 10.08
CA GLY A 12 -27.28 43.98 8.94
C GLY A 12 -25.93 43.34 9.32
N ILE A 13 -25.17 44.01 10.21
CA ILE A 13 -23.89 43.48 10.73
C ILE A 13 -24.12 42.23 11.57
N LEU A 14 -25.14 42.21 12.43
CA LEU A 14 -25.49 41.06 13.24
C LEU A 14 -25.90 39.85 12.39
N ALA A 15 -26.72 40.09 11.36
CA ALA A 15 -27.12 39.04 10.40
C ALA A 15 -25.91 38.48 9.64
N LEU A 16 -24.95 39.33 9.22
CA LEU A 16 -23.72 38.90 8.55
C LEU A 16 -22.86 38.06 9.47
N LEU A 17 -22.70 38.45 10.73
CA LEU A 17 -21.95 37.66 11.74
C LEU A 17 -22.61 36.33 12.06
N CYS A 18 -23.95 36.28 12.12
CA CYS A 18 -24.67 35.00 12.28
C CYS A 18 -24.51 34.10 11.07
N CYS A 19 -24.58 34.63 9.85
CA CYS A 19 -24.37 33.85 8.63
C CYS A 19 -22.92 33.30 8.54
N THR A 20 -21.91 34.08 8.93
CA THR A 20 -20.52 33.61 8.97
C THR A 20 -20.31 32.56 10.06
N ALA A 21 -20.89 32.73 11.24
CA ALA A 21 -20.82 31.76 12.33
C ALA A 21 -21.49 30.41 11.95
N ILE A 22 -22.66 30.45 11.33
CA ILE A 22 -23.37 29.25 10.84
C ILE A 22 -22.61 28.61 9.71
N GLY A 23 -22.01 29.37 8.77
CA GLY A 23 -21.19 28.87 7.70
C GLY A 23 -19.93 28.17 8.23
N CYS A 24 -19.21 28.79 9.18
CA CYS A 24 -18.05 28.18 9.83
C CYS A 24 -18.41 26.92 10.63
N TYR A 25 -19.53 26.94 11.36
CA TYR A 25 -20.01 25.77 12.08
C TYR A 25 -20.44 24.64 11.14
N GLY A 26 -21.08 24.96 10.03
CA GLY A 26 -21.45 23.99 9.00
C GLY A 26 -20.22 23.31 8.35
N ILE A 27 -19.13 24.04 8.13
CA ILE A 27 -17.86 23.50 7.60
C ILE A 27 -17.19 22.59 8.63
N ILE A 28 -17.18 22.98 9.92
CA ILE A 28 -16.56 22.18 11.00
C ILE A 28 -17.39 20.92 11.33
N SER A 29 -18.71 20.99 11.12
CA SER A 29 -19.64 19.89 11.46
C SER A 29 -20.05 19.06 10.25
N ALA A 30 -19.55 19.35 9.04
CA ALA A 30 -19.76 18.50 7.88
C ALA A 30 -19.08 17.15 8.13
N PRO A 31 -19.78 16.01 7.95
CA PRO A 31 -19.12 14.70 8.01
C PRO A 31 -18.01 14.69 6.96
N ALA A 32 -16.86 14.12 7.34
CA ALA A 32 -15.78 13.89 6.39
C ALA A 32 -16.35 13.18 5.16
N SER A 33 -16.03 13.65 3.96
CA SER A 33 -16.42 12.93 2.76
C SER A 33 -15.64 11.61 2.73
N ASP A 34 -16.21 10.59 2.12
CA ASP A 34 -15.57 9.28 1.88
C ASP A 34 -14.14 9.45 1.31
N GLN A 35 -13.96 10.45 0.47
CA GLN A 35 -12.66 10.80 -0.12
C GLN A 35 -11.67 11.38 0.90
N SER A 36 -12.11 12.25 1.81
CA SER A 36 -11.22 12.82 2.84
C SER A 36 -10.79 11.76 3.86
N GLU A 37 -11.68 10.82 4.20
CA GLU A 37 -11.36 9.69 5.07
C GLU A 37 -10.29 8.79 4.44
N LEU A 38 -10.44 8.46 3.16
CA LEU A 38 -9.45 7.72 2.39
C LEU A 38 -8.09 8.43 2.36
N GLU A 39 -8.06 9.72 2.05
CA GLU A 39 -6.81 10.50 1.97
C GLU A 39 -6.08 10.53 3.32
N GLU A 40 -6.79 10.74 4.42
CA GLU A 40 -6.22 10.72 5.78
C GLU A 40 -5.68 9.32 6.15
N GLU A 41 -6.40 8.28 5.78
CA GLU A 41 -5.98 6.90 6.03
C GLU A 41 -4.71 6.55 5.26
N LEU A 42 -4.65 6.87 3.96
CA LEU A 42 -3.48 6.59 3.14
C LEU A 42 -2.25 7.36 3.62
N MET A 43 -2.39 8.64 3.98
CA MET A 43 -1.28 9.44 4.54
C MET A 43 -0.78 8.85 5.86
N ARG A 44 -1.68 8.40 6.73
CA ARG A 44 -1.30 7.76 8.00
C ARG A 44 -0.54 6.45 7.76
N ASN A 45 -1.02 5.63 6.84
CA ASN A 45 -0.37 4.36 6.52
C ASN A 45 1.02 4.58 5.89
N GLU A 46 1.18 5.59 5.03
CA GLU A 46 2.48 5.96 4.47
C GLU A 46 3.47 6.36 5.57
N GLN A 47 3.04 7.19 6.52
CA GLN A 47 3.87 7.58 7.68
C GLN A 47 4.25 6.38 8.57
N LEU A 48 3.33 5.44 8.81
CA LEU A 48 3.61 4.24 9.59
C LEU A 48 4.66 3.34 8.92
N LEU A 49 4.60 3.20 7.59
CA LEU A 49 5.61 2.44 6.85
C LEU A 49 6.99 3.13 6.90
N GLU A 50 7.05 4.45 6.75
CA GLU A 50 8.29 5.21 6.85
C GLU A 50 8.92 5.12 8.25
N GLN A 51 8.13 5.19 9.31
CA GLN A 51 8.60 5.04 10.68
C GLN A 51 9.14 3.63 10.95
N SER A 52 8.45 2.58 10.47
CA SER A 52 8.91 1.20 10.63
C SER A 52 10.23 0.94 9.88
N ASP A 53 10.43 1.57 8.73
CA ASP A 53 11.67 1.46 7.95
C ASP A 53 12.84 2.12 8.68
N SER A 54 12.62 3.29 9.30
CA SER A 54 13.64 4.03 10.06
C SER A 54 14.07 3.31 11.36
N LEU A 55 13.14 2.68 12.08
CA LEU A 55 13.44 1.93 13.31
C LEU A 55 14.28 0.69 13.02
N SER A 56 13.95 -0.04 11.94
CA SER A 56 14.73 -1.23 11.55
C SER A 56 16.16 -0.92 11.10
N GLU A 57 16.43 0.30 10.60
CA GLU A 57 17.80 0.75 10.28
C GLU A 57 18.63 1.03 11.52
N THR A 58 17.99 1.48 12.60
CA THR A 58 18.69 1.80 13.86
C THR A 58 19.08 0.52 14.62
N GLU A 59 18.24 -0.51 14.59
CA GLU A 59 18.53 -1.80 15.25
C GLU A 59 19.67 -2.54 14.56
N THR A 60 19.70 -2.57 13.22
CA THR A 60 20.76 -3.23 12.45
C THR A 60 22.16 -2.58 12.66
N ALA A 61 22.18 -1.26 12.91
CA ALA A 61 23.43 -0.54 13.21
C ALA A 61 23.96 -0.82 14.63
N SER A 62 23.08 -1.19 15.58
CA SER A 62 23.45 -1.50 16.97
C SER A 62 23.99 -2.92 17.16
N GLU A 63 23.54 -3.88 16.33
CA GLU A 63 24.01 -5.28 16.44
C GLU A 63 25.37 -5.52 15.78
N ALA A 64 25.84 -4.63 14.92
CA ALA A 64 27.14 -4.76 14.25
C ALA A 64 28.35 -4.47 15.15
N GLU A 65 28.17 -3.90 16.34
CA GLU A 65 29.25 -3.56 17.28
C GLU A 65 29.49 -4.56 18.40
N THR A 66 28.71 -5.67 18.50
CA THR A 66 28.85 -6.61 19.63
C THR A 66 28.91 -8.07 19.19
N SER A 67 29.92 -8.46 18.43
CA SER A 67 30.23 -9.87 18.26
C SER A 67 31.71 -10.12 18.14
N SER A 68 32.37 -10.20 19.31
CA SER A 68 33.66 -10.84 19.48
C SER A 68 33.71 -11.41 20.90
N GLU A 69 33.28 -12.68 21.07
CA GLU A 69 33.94 -13.62 22.00
C GLU A 69 33.39 -15.05 21.89
N THR A 70 34.26 -15.89 21.70
CA THR A 70 34.57 -17.32 21.78
C THR A 70 33.57 -18.26 22.46
N GLN A 71 33.32 -19.38 21.76
CA GLN A 71 32.68 -20.62 22.22
C GLN A 71 33.51 -21.46 23.21
N PRO A 72 32.85 -22.40 23.96
CA PRO A 72 33.00 -23.83 23.62
C PRO A 72 31.70 -24.68 23.74
N PRO A 73 31.71 -25.95 23.31
CA PRO A 73 30.54 -26.68 22.83
C PRO A 73 29.85 -27.54 23.89
N ALA A 74 28.52 -27.70 23.79
CA ALA A 74 27.77 -28.77 24.47
C ALA A 74 26.56 -29.27 23.66
N THR A 75 26.68 -30.45 23.16
CA THR A 75 25.76 -31.59 23.14
C THR A 75 24.29 -31.39 22.74
N GLY A 76 23.95 -31.86 21.57
CA GLY A 76 22.83 -32.72 21.19
C GLY A 76 21.42 -32.38 21.76
N ALA A 77 20.68 -31.51 21.06
CA ALA A 77 19.23 -31.61 20.99
C ALA A 77 18.88 -31.55 19.50
N ALA A 78 17.96 -32.42 19.06
CA ALA A 78 17.50 -32.46 17.69
C ALA A 78 16.88 -31.05 17.37
N VAL A 79 17.57 -30.33 16.52
CA VAL A 79 17.00 -29.07 15.92
C VAL A 79 16.00 -29.59 14.92
N GLU A 80 14.71 -29.42 15.21
CA GLU A 80 13.70 -29.38 14.15
C GLU A 80 14.18 -28.32 13.16
N GLU A 81 14.54 -28.76 11.97
CA GLU A 81 14.94 -27.89 10.87
C GLU A 81 13.71 -27.10 10.46
N LYS A 82 13.50 -25.95 11.11
CA LYS A 82 12.44 -25.00 10.75
C LYS A 82 12.73 -24.60 9.30
N ALA A 83 11.80 -24.92 8.40
CA ALA A 83 11.89 -24.47 7.00
C ALA A 83 12.31 -22.99 6.98
N PRO A 84 13.20 -22.58 6.07
CA PRO A 84 13.68 -21.20 6.00
C PRO A 84 12.49 -20.26 5.97
N GLU A 85 12.46 -19.32 6.88
CA GLU A 85 11.36 -18.34 6.99
C GLU A 85 11.34 -17.50 5.71
N ARG A 86 10.23 -17.59 4.97
CA ARG A 86 10.03 -16.87 3.71
C ARG A 86 10.18 -15.37 3.93
N THR A 87 11.04 -14.72 3.16
CA THR A 87 11.21 -13.26 3.19
C THR A 87 10.36 -12.62 2.10
N ILE A 88 9.36 -11.84 2.52
CA ILE A 88 8.41 -11.20 1.61
C ILE A 88 8.73 -9.72 1.46
N THR A 89 8.79 -9.26 0.22
CA THR A 89 8.86 -7.84 -0.12
C THR A 89 7.64 -7.43 -0.95
N VAL A 90 7.03 -6.33 -0.61
CA VAL A 90 5.91 -5.75 -1.37
C VAL A 90 6.33 -4.42 -1.99
N ILE A 91 6.10 -4.28 -3.29
CA ILE A 91 6.22 -3.04 -4.04
C ILE A 91 4.81 -2.65 -4.48
N GLY A 92 4.20 -1.66 -3.80
CA GLY A 92 2.79 -1.35 -3.95
C GLY A 92 2.47 0.11 -4.29
N ASP A 93 1.24 0.32 -4.77
CA ASP A 93 0.60 1.64 -4.91
C ASP A 93 -0.37 1.92 -3.75
N SER A 94 -1.30 2.88 -3.96
CA SER A 94 -2.26 3.28 -2.93
C SER A 94 -3.23 2.17 -2.52
N VAL A 95 -3.55 1.22 -3.41
CA VAL A 95 -4.45 0.10 -3.07
C VAL A 95 -3.79 -0.80 -2.04
N PHE A 96 -2.53 -1.19 -2.26
CA PHE A 96 -1.81 -1.99 -1.26
C PHE A 96 -1.50 -1.17 0.00
N LEU A 97 -1.19 0.13 -0.15
CA LEU A 97 -0.93 1.01 0.97
C LEU A 97 -2.10 1.04 1.96
N GLY A 98 -3.34 1.10 1.48
CA GLY A 98 -4.55 1.01 2.31
C GLY A 98 -4.62 -0.29 3.10
N ALA A 99 -4.27 -1.42 2.48
CA ALA A 99 -4.30 -2.74 3.11
C ALA A 99 -3.01 -3.10 3.88
N ALA A 100 -1.95 -2.29 3.81
CA ALA A 100 -0.65 -2.61 4.40
C ALA A 100 -0.71 -2.96 5.90
N PRO A 101 -1.47 -2.25 6.76
CA PRO A 101 -1.61 -2.62 8.17
C PRO A 101 -2.27 -3.98 8.37
N ALA A 102 -3.23 -4.35 7.52
CA ALA A 102 -3.89 -5.66 7.59
C ALA A 102 -2.93 -6.77 7.15
N PHE A 103 -2.20 -6.58 6.04
CA PHE A 103 -1.22 -7.53 5.57
C PHE A 103 -0.05 -7.74 6.55
N LYS A 104 0.41 -6.67 7.22
CA LYS A 104 1.44 -6.77 8.28
C LYS A 104 1.00 -7.58 9.51
N LYS A 105 -0.28 -7.72 9.77
CA LYS A 105 -0.77 -8.60 10.85
C LYS A 105 -0.63 -10.07 10.50
N LEU A 106 -0.77 -10.44 9.23
CA LEU A 106 -0.62 -11.80 8.71
C LEU A 106 0.87 -12.10 8.51
N GLU A 107 1.58 -11.23 7.82
CA GLU A 107 2.99 -11.37 7.45
C GLU A 107 3.85 -10.30 8.18
N LYS A 108 4.15 -10.57 9.44
CA LYS A 108 4.80 -9.60 10.35
C LYS A 108 6.17 -9.14 9.84
N ASN A 109 6.91 -10.05 9.19
CA ASN A 109 8.27 -9.79 8.70
C ASN A 109 8.30 -9.25 7.26
N ALA A 110 7.13 -9.08 6.60
CA ALA A 110 7.09 -8.53 5.25
C ALA A 110 7.66 -7.10 5.21
N VAL A 111 8.52 -6.82 4.27
CA VAL A 111 8.98 -5.46 3.94
C VAL A 111 8.00 -4.87 2.93
N ILE A 112 7.35 -3.77 3.28
CA ILE A 112 6.35 -3.13 2.43
C ILE A 112 6.83 -1.74 2.05
N ASP A 113 7.04 -1.50 0.75
CA ASP A 113 7.27 -0.16 0.18
C ASP A 113 6.09 0.15 -0.76
N ALA A 114 5.05 0.78 -0.22
CA ALA A 114 3.85 1.17 -0.93
C ALA A 114 3.65 2.68 -0.83
N LYS A 115 3.15 3.32 -1.91
CA LYS A 115 3.03 4.77 -2.00
C LYS A 115 1.86 5.22 -2.85
N ILE A 116 1.23 6.32 -2.47
CA ILE A 116 0.16 6.97 -3.23
C ILE A 116 0.64 7.29 -4.66
N SER A 117 -0.23 7.04 -5.65
CA SER A 117 -0.02 7.34 -7.07
C SER A 117 1.22 6.69 -7.70
N ARG A 118 1.79 5.65 -7.09
CA ARG A 118 2.96 4.96 -7.67
C ARG A 118 2.60 4.25 -8.95
N GLN A 119 3.40 4.46 -9.98
CA GLN A 119 3.27 3.82 -11.27
C GLN A 119 4.30 2.69 -11.46
N VAL A 120 4.07 1.79 -12.43
CA VAL A 120 4.93 0.62 -12.65
C VAL A 120 6.39 1.00 -12.91
N TYR A 121 6.67 2.08 -13.62
CA TYR A 121 8.06 2.50 -13.92
C TYR A 121 8.86 2.92 -12.68
N HIS A 122 8.20 3.26 -11.56
CA HIS A 122 8.90 3.50 -10.30
C HIS A 122 9.32 2.20 -9.58
N GLY A 123 8.74 1.07 -9.97
CA GLY A 123 8.98 -0.22 -9.30
C GLY A 123 10.44 -0.62 -9.29
N ILE A 124 11.16 -0.36 -10.39
CA ILE A 124 12.59 -0.69 -10.49
C ILE A 124 13.45 0.12 -9.51
N ASP A 125 13.14 1.40 -9.31
CA ASP A 125 13.88 2.24 -8.36
C ASP A 125 13.63 1.82 -6.91
N VAL A 126 12.41 1.40 -6.61
CA VAL A 126 12.06 0.80 -5.31
C VAL A 126 12.82 -0.52 -5.11
N ALA A 127 12.81 -1.41 -6.09
CA ALA A 127 13.57 -2.66 -6.01
C ALA A 127 15.08 -2.41 -5.79
N ARG A 128 15.66 -1.45 -6.52
CA ARG A 128 17.07 -1.03 -6.34
C ARG A 128 17.34 -0.50 -4.93
N LYS A 129 16.46 0.35 -4.40
CA LYS A 129 16.55 0.90 -3.04
C LYS A 129 16.52 -0.22 -2.00
N LEU A 130 15.55 -1.14 -2.10
CA LEU A 130 15.38 -2.26 -1.18
C LEU A 130 16.56 -3.24 -1.24
N ASN A 131 17.06 -3.52 -2.44
CA ASN A 131 18.22 -4.38 -2.63
C ASN A 131 19.51 -3.80 -1.97
N LYS A 132 19.73 -2.48 -2.12
CA LYS A 132 20.84 -1.79 -1.45
C LYS A 132 20.76 -1.84 0.08
N LYS A 133 19.58 -1.95 0.63
CA LYS A 133 19.32 -2.08 2.07
C LYS A 133 19.26 -3.54 2.54
N HIS A 134 19.51 -4.52 1.67
CA HIS A 134 19.34 -5.96 1.95
C HIS A 134 17.92 -6.33 2.43
N LYS A 135 16.91 -5.60 1.95
CA LYS A 135 15.49 -5.77 2.28
C LYS A 135 14.67 -6.37 1.12
N LEU A 136 15.31 -6.78 0.03
CA LEU A 136 14.64 -7.44 -1.09
C LEU A 136 14.64 -8.95 -0.86
N GLY A 137 13.47 -9.48 -0.52
CA GLY A 137 13.27 -10.88 -0.15
C GLY A 137 13.24 -11.85 -1.34
N ASP A 138 13.09 -13.13 -1.03
CA ASP A 138 13.00 -14.22 -2.03
C ASP A 138 11.61 -14.26 -2.69
N THR A 139 10.60 -13.78 -1.99
CA THR A 139 9.25 -13.59 -2.52
C THR A 139 8.96 -12.10 -2.70
N VAL A 140 8.59 -11.70 -3.92
CA VAL A 140 8.25 -10.31 -4.21
C VAL A 140 6.81 -10.21 -4.70
N ILE A 141 6.02 -9.37 -4.04
CA ILE A 141 4.66 -9.05 -4.42
C ILE A 141 4.66 -7.69 -5.11
N ILE A 142 4.18 -7.64 -6.34
CA ILE A 142 4.00 -6.40 -7.11
C ILE A 142 2.50 -6.06 -7.11
N SER A 143 2.12 -4.95 -6.50
CA SER A 143 0.77 -4.39 -6.53
C SER A 143 0.83 -3.00 -7.18
N LEU A 144 1.09 -3.00 -8.49
CA LEU A 144 1.23 -1.82 -9.32
C LEU A 144 0.44 -1.97 -10.62
N GLY A 145 -0.12 -0.86 -11.11
CA GLY A 145 -0.84 -0.80 -12.37
C GLY A 145 -2.18 -0.06 -12.29
N THR A 146 -2.65 0.26 -11.09
CA THR A 146 -3.93 0.97 -10.90
C THR A 146 -3.87 2.41 -11.41
N ASN A 147 -2.69 3.05 -11.39
CA ASN A 147 -2.54 4.48 -11.67
C ASN A 147 -2.30 4.83 -13.14
N SER A 148 -1.92 3.90 -13.99
CA SER A 148 -1.79 4.12 -15.44
C SER A 148 -1.54 2.83 -16.22
N ASN A 149 -1.84 2.88 -17.52
CA ASN A 149 -1.30 1.89 -18.47
C ASN A 149 0.22 1.94 -18.46
N PHE A 150 0.86 0.82 -18.70
CA PHE A 150 2.32 0.75 -18.84
C PHE A 150 2.73 -0.09 -20.04
N ASN A 151 3.92 0.22 -20.58
CA ASN A 151 4.51 -0.55 -21.66
C ASN A 151 4.99 -1.91 -21.11
N PRO A 152 4.73 -3.03 -21.79
CA PRO A 152 5.29 -4.33 -21.41
C PRO A 152 6.80 -4.33 -21.19
N ALA A 153 7.57 -3.50 -21.93
CA ALA A 153 9.01 -3.35 -21.72
C ALA A 153 9.36 -2.81 -20.33
N THR A 154 8.57 -1.85 -19.81
CA THR A 154 8.76 -1.31 -18.45
C THR A 154 8.52 -2.37 -17.38
N GLY A 155 7.48 -3.19 -17.55
CA GLY A 155 7.23 -4.32 -16.64
C GLY A 155 8.35 -5.37 -16.72
N GLN A 156 8.82 -5.68 -17.93
CA GLN A 156 9.91 -6.65 -18.12
C GLN A 156 11.22 -6.15 -17.48
N GLU A 157 11.55 -4.87 -17.61
CA GLU A 157 12.74 -4.28 -16.98
C GLU A 157 12.73 -4.43 -15.45
N LEU A 158 11.56 -4.27 -14.81
CA LEU A 158 11.41 -4.53 -13.39
C LEU A 158 11.64 -6.02 -13.07
N LEU A 159 11.04 -6.93 -13.85
CA LEU A 159 11.19 -8.38 -13.67
C LEU A 159 12.63 -8.83 -13.88
N ASP A 160 13.30 -8.32 -14.90
CA ASP A 160 14.72 -8.62 -15.19
C ASP A 160 15.63 -8.17 -14.02
N TYR A 161 15.32 -7.02 -13.39
CA TYR A 161 16.06 -6.57 -12.20
C TYR A 161 15.80 -7.44 -10.96
N LEU A 162 14.56 -7.88 -10.76
CA LEU A 162 14.21 -8.77 -9.65
C LEU A 162 14.88 -10.13 -9.76
N GLY A 163 15.15 -10.59 -10.99
CA GLY A 163 15.87 -11.85 -11.27
C GLY A 163 14.95 -13.07 -11.30
N ALA A 164 15.47 -14.15 -11.84
CA ALA A 164 14.74 -15.41 -12.00
C ALA A 164 14.75 -16.31 -10.74
N GLU A 165 15.60 -16.00 -9.77
CA GLU A 165 15.73 -16.76 -8.52
C GLU A 165 14.65 -16.46 -7.49
N ARG A 166 13.91 -15.36 -7.67
CA ARG A 166 12.80 -14.96 -6.78
C ARG A 166 11.48 -15.49 -7.30
N THR A 167 10.58 -15.82 -6.39
CA THR A 167 9.17 -16.01 -6.72
C THR A 167 8.47 -14.66 -6.74
N ILE A 168 7.86 -14.31 -7.86
CA ILE A 168 7.22 -13.01 -8.06
C ILE A 168 5.71 -13.19 -8.22
N TYR A 169 4.93 -12.52 -7.39
CA TYR A 169 3.48 -12.45 -7.51
C TYR A 169 3.07 -11.06 -7.96
N TRP A 170 2.43 -10.96 -9.13
CA TRP A 170 1.88 -9.69 -9.60
C TRP A 170 0.37 -9.69 -9.43
N ILE A 171 -0.13 -8.83 -8.55
CA ILE A 171 -1.56 -8.67 -8.32
C ILE A 171 -2.15 -7.91 -9.50
N ASN A 172 -3.13 -8.51 -10.19
CA ASN A 172 -3.83 -7.81 -11.24
C ASN A 172 -4.75 -6.72 -10.65
N VAL A 173 -5.06 -5.69 -11.44
CA VAL A 173 -5.79 -4.53 -10.94
C VAL A 173 -7.31 -4.72 -11.06
N TYR A 174 -8.04 -4.17 -10.09
CA TYR A 174 -9.50 -4.06 -10.12
C TYR A 174 -9.94 -2.64 -9.75
N GLY A 175 -10.96 -2.18 -10.43
CA GLY A 175 -11.72 -0.99 -10.09
C GLY A 175 -13.01 -0.97 -10.88
N LYS A 176 -14.14 -0.70 -10.22
CA LYS A 176 -15.49 -0.74 -10.83
C LYS A 176 -15.59 0.12 -12.09
N ASN A 177 -14.87 1.25 -12.12
CA ASN A 177 -14.87 2.21 -13.23
C ASN A 177 -13.44 2.49 -13.73
N LEU A 178 -12.54 1.51 -13.61
CA LEU A 178 -11.15 1.67 -14.00
C LEU A 178 -10.97 1.32 -15.49
N ASP A 179 -11.05 2.30 -16.35
CA ASP A 179 -11.01 2.13 -17.82
C ASP A 179 -9.77 1.39 -18.32
N ILE A 180 -8.65 1.51 -17.62
CA ILE A 180 -7.38 0.87 -17.98
C ILE A 180 -7.27 -0.59 -17.55
N GLN A 181 -8.17 -1.09 -16.70
CA GLN A 181 -8.09 -2.42 -16.07
C GLN A 181 -7.81 -3.54 -17.06
N GLN A 182 -8.59 -3.61 -18.14
CA GLN A 182 -8.46 -4.68 -19.13
C GLN A 182 -7.08 -4.69 -19.78
N GLN A 183 -6.58 -3.53 -20.18
CA GLN A 183 -5.29 -3.40 -20.84
C GLN A 183 -4.12 -3.69 -19.89
N VAL A 184 -4.19 -3.20 -18.66
CA VAL A 184 -3.18 -3.46 -17.62
C VAL A 184 -3.12 -4.94 -17.30
N ASN A 185 -4.27 -5.58 -17.04
CA ASN A 185 -4.34 -6.99 -16.70
C ASN A 185 -3.86 -7.89 -17.84
N ALA A 186 -4.17 -7.53 -19.11
CA ALA A 186 -3.63 -8.24 -20.26
C ALA A 186 -2.10 -8.12 -20.36
N THR A 187 -1.53 -6.95 -20.00
CA THR A 187 -0.09 -6.75 -19.97
C THR A 187 0.56 -7.57 -18.86
N ILE A 188 0.01 -7.58 -17.65
CA ILE A 188 0.48 -8.40 -16.52
C ILE A 188 0.46 -9.90 -16.91
N GLN A 189 -0.64 -10.38 -17.48
CA GLN A 189 -0.78 -11.76 -17.92
C GLN A 189 0.25 -12.15 -19.01
N LYS A 190 0.54 -11.23 -19.94
CA LYS A 190 1.55 -11.44 -20.98
C LYS A 190 2.96 -11.55 -20.37
N LEU A 191 3.28 -10.73 -19.39
CA LEU A 191 4.54 -10.78 -18.69
C LEU A 191 4.71 -12.07 -17.88
N ALA A 192 3.68 -12.48 -17.15
CA ALA A 192 3.70 -13.73 -16.39
C ALA A 192 3.88 -14.96 -17.31
N LYS A 193 3.21 -15.00 -18.45
CA LYS A 193 3.40 -16.10 -19.43
C LYS A 193 4.83 -16.18 -20.02
N LYS A 194 5.60 -15.12 -19.92
CA LYS A 194 6.95 -15.03 -20.49
C LYS A 194 8.05 -15.30 -19.44
N ASN A 195 7.69 -15.26 -18.17
CA ASN A 195 8.63 -15.39 -17.05
C ASN A 195 8.09 -16.46 -16.10
N ASP A 196 8.74 -17.63 -16.04
CA ASP A 196 8.25 -18.83 -15.32
C ASP A 196 8.13 -18.62 -13.80
N ASN A 197 8.91 -17.69 -13.25
CA ASN A 197 8.89 -17.34 -11.82
C ASN A 197 7.85 -16.23 -11.48
N VAL A 198 7.03 -15.79 -12.44
CA VAL A 198 6.02 -14.75 -12.24
C VAL A 198 4.63 -15.34 -12.24
N HIS A 199 3.92 -15.19 -11.14
CA HIS A 199 2.56 -15.67 -10.93
C HIS A 199 1.59 -14.49 -10.82
N VAL A 200 0.39 -14.63 -11.39
CA VAL A 200 -0.65 -13.60 -11.32
C VAL A 200 -1.61 -13.92 -10.19
N ILE A 201 -1.76 -13.01 -9.22
CA ILE A 201 -2.87 -13.06 -8.27
C ILE A 201 -4.08 -12.38 -8.90
N THR A 202 -5.16 -13.14 -9.09
CA THR A 202 -6.35 -12.70 -9.84
C THR A 202 -7.32 -11.88 -8.96
N TRP A 203 -6.83 -10.79 -8.40
CA TRP A 203 -7.61 -9.88 -7.57
C TRP A 203 -8.85 -9.32 -8.28
N ALA A 204 -8.78 -9.11 -9.59
CA ALA A 204 -9.93 -8.61 -10.36
C ALA A 204 -11.15 -9.52 -10.28
N ASP A 205 -10.96 -10.83 -10.19
CA ASP A 205 -12.05 -11.80 -10.07
C ASP A 205 -12.63 -11.85 -8.66
N GLU A 206 -11.77 -11.64 -7.64
CA GLU A 206 -12.20 -11.61 -6.24
C GLU A 206 -12.87 -10.28 -5.88
N GLY A 207 -12.22 -9.14 -6.15
CA GLY A 207 -12.74 -7.82 -5.84
C GLY A 207 -14.11 -7.54 -6.46
N LYS A 208 -14.36 -8.08 -7.66
CA LYS A 208 -15.67 -7.98 -8.32
C LYS A 208 -16.81 -8.61 -7.51
N LYS A 209 -16.54 -9.60 -6.68
CA LYS A 209 -17.54 -10.29 -5.85
C LYS A 209 -17.94 -9.47 -4.61
N HIS A 210 -17.13 -8.50 -4.24
CA HIS A 210 -17.24 -7.74 -3.00
C HIS A 210 -17.36 -6.23 -3.22
N PRO A 211 -18.47 -5.75 -3.84
CA PRO A 211 -18.62 -4.32 -4.15
C PRO A 211 -18.67 -3.43 -2.90
N ASP A 212 -18.96 -3.99 -1.73
CA ASP A 212 -19.00 -3.32 -0.43
C ASP A 212 -17.62 -3.18 0.25
N TRP A 213 -16.56 -3.72 -0.36
CA TRP A 213 -15.17 -3.61 0.12
C TRP A 213 -14.47 -2.34 -0.33
N PHE A 214 -15.11 -1.55 -1.17
CA PHE A 214 -14.48 -0.38 -1.79
C PHE A 214 -15.09 0.92 -1.28
N TYR A 215 -14.31 1.96 -1.29
CA TYR A 215 -14.80 3.33 -1.21
C TYR A 215 -15.65 3.67 -2.45
N GLN A 216 -16.29 4.86 -2.46
CA GLN A 216 -17.18 5.28 -3.56
C GLN A 216 -16.50 5.32 -4.93
N ASP A 217 -15.17 5.48 -4.96
CA ASP A 217 -14.39 5.44 -6.20
C ASP A 217 -14.36 4.05 -6.85
N GLY A 218 -14.70 3.01 -6.08
CA GLY A 218 -14.73 1.62 -6.54
C GLY A 218 -13.36 1.03 -6.84
N VAL A 219 -12.28 1.61 -6.32
CA VAL A 219 -10.88 1.22 -6.51
C VAL A 219 -10.19 0.98 -5.18
N HIS A 220 -10.23 1.96 -4.27
CA HIS A 220 -9.58 1.88 -2.97
C HIS A 220 -10.41 1.09 -1.97
N LEU A 221 -9.72 0.30 -1.17
CA LEU A 221 -10.34 -0.59 -0.18
C LEU A 221 -10.72 0.20 1.07
N ASN A 222 -11.97 0.04 1.51
CA ASN A 222 -12.43 0.55 2.78
C ASN A 222 -12.05 -0.40 3.94
N THR A 223 -12.42 -0.06 5.16
CA THR A 223 -12.10 -0.82 6.38
C THR A 223 -12.59 -2.28 6.37
N ARG A 224 -13.57 -2.64 5.53
CA ARG A 224 -14.02 -4.03 5.32
C ARG A 224 -13.16 -4.75 4.29
N GLY A 225 -12.80 -4.07 3.22
CA GLY A 225 -12.05 -4.66 2.11
C GLY A 225 -10.58 -4.88 2.41
N GLN A 226 -9.97 -4.05 3.25
CA GLN A 226 -8.54 -4.16 3.58
C GLN A 226 -8.14 -5.52 4.17
N PRO A 227 -8.84 -6.07 5.20
CA PRO A 227 -8.54 -7.41 5.69
C PRO A 227 -8.76 -8.49 4.64
N GLY A 228 -9.89 -8.44 3.91
CA GLY A 228 -10.22 -9.43 2.90
C GLY A 228 -9.21 -9.45 1.74
N PHE A 229 -8.71 -8.30 1.32
CA PHE A 229 -7.62 -8.21 0.33
C PHE A 229 -6.32 -8.81 0.86
N ALA A 230 -5.96 -8.52 2.11
CA ALA A 230 -4.75 -9.05 2.73
C ALA A 230 -4.80 -10.58 2.87
N GLU A 231 -5.92 -11.13 3.34
CA GLU A 231 -6.18 -12.57 3.46
C GLU A 231 -6.13 -13.24 2.09
N PHE A 232 -6.80 -12.67 1.08
CA PHE A 232 -6.78 -13.19 -0.28
C PHE A 232 -5.36 -13.27 -0.86
N ILE A 233 -4.52 -12.26 -0.61
CA ILE A 233 -3.12 -12.31 -1.06
C ILE A 233 -2.36 -13.39 -0.32
N GLU A 234 -2.48 -13.46 1.00
CA GLU A 234 -1.77 -14.44 1.84
C GLU A 234 -2.10 -15.87 1.39
N GLU A 235 -3.36 -16.18 1.13
CA GLU A 235 -3.82 -17.49 0.62
C GLU A 235 -3.26 -17.83 -0.77
N ASN A 236 -2.93 -16.84 -1.60
CA ASN A 236 -2.47 -17.04 -2.97
C ASN A 236 -0.94 -16.99 -3.15
N ILE A 237 -0.19 -16.73 -2.08
CA ILE A 237 1.28 -16.74 -2.10
C ILE A 237 1.89 -17.94 -1.35
N ASN A 238 1.07 -18.84 -0.82
CA ASN A 238 1.46 -20.08 -0.13
C ASN A 238 1.61 -21.26 -1.06
#